data_c983f2942d1bf96a3dfd56b69f1e597d
#
_entry.id   c983f2942d1bf96a3dfd56b69f1e597d
#
_cell.length_a   1.000
_cell.length_b   1.000
_cell.length_c   1.000
_cell.angle_alpha   90.00
_cell.angle_beta   90.00
_cell.angle_gamma   90.00
#
_symmetry.space_group_name_H-M   'P 1'
#
loop_
_entity.id
_entity.type
_entity.pdbx_description
1 polymer ?
#
loop_
_entity_poly.entity_id
_entity_poly.type
_entity_poly.pdbx_seq_one_letter_code
_entity_poly.pdbx_strand_id
1 'polypeptide(L)'
;YIYAMLNFFPFLFVFFWSSAFVSGQIIVQSASPFASLSFRFMIVALGFIIFAKMFNEKIFVKKTLIYQSAVTGILFHGFYLGGVFFSYSVGLSATLSALIVGLQPVLTNILSGPILKEKVTFTQWIGILLGLIGTVFVIGLDVGKSIPILGIIASIVALIGATTATIWQKKFTNKLSLSVNNF
;
A
#
# COMPACT_ATOMS: atom_id res chain seq x y z
N TYR A 1 -2.68 -9.68 29.33
CA TYR A 1 -3.13 -10.35 28.10
C TYR A 1 -3.35 -9.36 26.94
N ILE A 2 -4.03 -8.22 27.13
CA ILE A 2 -4.30 -7.20 26.10
C ILE A 2 -3.00 -6.58 25.56
N TYR A 3 -2.02 -6.25 26.41
CA TYR A 3 -0.73 -5.71 25.98
C TYR A 3 0.10 -6.72 25.17
N ALA A 4 0.04 -8.00 25.48
CA ALA A 4 0.72 -9.04 24.71
C ALA A 4 0.07 -9.23 23.32
N MET A 5 -1.25 -9.18 23.24
CA MET A 5 -1.98 -9.19 21.96
C MET A 5 -1.64 -7.98 21.10
N LEU A 6 -1.62 -6.76 21.67
CA LEU A 6 -1.31 -5.53 20.93
C LEU A 6 0.10 -5.56 20.31
N ASN A 7 1.06 -6.23 20.96
CA ASN A 7 2.41 -6.39 20.43
C ASN A 7 2.50 -7.41 19.28
N PHE A 8 1.51 -8.28 19.11
CA PHE A 8 1.51 -9.29 18.05
C PHE A 8 0.94 -8.78 16.71
N PHE A 9 0.03 -7.81 16.75
CA PHE A 9 -0.59 -7.25 15.54
C PHE A 9 0.40 -6.67 14.51
N PRO A 10 1.47 -5.93 14.88
CA PRO A 10 2.46 -5.46 13.92
C PRO A 10 3.16 -6.60 13.17
N PHE A 11 3.48 -7.71 13.85
CA PHE A 11 4.10 -8.87 13.21
C PHE A 11 3.16 -9.55 12.21
N LEU A 12 1.88 -9.74 12.58
CA LEU A 12 0.86 -10.26 11.67
C LEU A 12 0.69 -9.33 10.46
N PHE A 13 0.65 -8.03 10.68
CA PHE A 13 0.56 -7.04 9.60
C PHE A 13 1.73 -7.19 8.63
N VAL A 14 2.97 -7.22 9.13
CA VAL A 14 4.17 -7.38 8.31
C VAL A 14 4.13 -8.70 7.54
N PHE A 15 3.73 -9.80 8.18
CA PHE A 15 3.60 -11.10 7.53
C PHE A 15 2.60 -11.08 6.37
N PHE A 16 1.37 -10.61 6.61
CA PHE A 16 0.35 -10.53 5.56
C PHE A 16 0.70 -9.52 4.47
N TRP A 17 1.28 -8.38 4.84
CA TRP A 17 1.71 -7.38 3.88
C TRP A 17 2.81 -7.89 2.97
N SER A 18 3.82 -8.55 3.53
CA SER A 18 4.93 -9.12 2.75
C SER A 18 4.47 -10.28 1.87
N SER A 19 3.59 -11.15 2.37
CA SER A 19 3.05 -12.28 1.59
C SER A 19 2.24 -11.81 0.37
N ALA A 20 1.65 -10.61 0.43
CA ALA A 20 0.92 -10.03 -0.69
C ALA A 20 1.80 -9.72 -1.90
N PHE A 21 3.08 -9.38 -1.72
CA PHE A 21 4.02 -9.18 -2.83
C PHE A 21 4.34 -10.49 -3.52
N VAL A 22 4.61 -11.56 -2.77
CA VAL A 22 4.91 -12.89 -3.31
C VAL A 22 3.69 -13.46 -4.03
N SER A 23 2.52 -13.43 -3.40
CA SER A 23 1.28 -13.92 -4.01
C SER A 23 0.89 -13.12 -5.26
N GLY A 24 1.11 -11.81 -5.25
CA GLY A 24 0.88 -10.94 -6.41
C GLY A 24 1.74 -11.34 -7.61
N GLN A 25 3.02 -11.64 -7.38
CA GLN A 25 3.92 -12.11 -8.45
C GLN A 25 3.47 -13.46 -9.02
N ILE A 26 3.04 -14.40 -8.18
CA ILE A 26 2.52 -15.70 -8.62
C ILE A 26 1.25 -15.53 -9.47
N ILE A 27 0.33 -14.69 -9.03
CA ILE A 27 -0.93 -14.44 -9.74
C ILE A 27 -0.67 -13.90 -11.15
N VAL A 28 0.25 -12.96 -11.31
CA VAL A 28 0.54 -12.32 -12.60
C VAL A 28 1.19 -13.28 -13.60
N GLN A 29 1.78 -14.39 -13.16
CA GLN A 29 2.28 -15.44 -14.05
C GLN A 29 1.16 -16.19 -14.79
N SER A 30 -0.05 -16.22 -14.21
CA SER A 30 -1.18 -17.00 -14.74
C SER A 30 -2.38 -16.17 -15.15
N ALA A 31 -2.41 -14.88 -14.78
CA ALA A 31 -3.54 -13.99 -15.03
C ALA A 31 -3.12 -12.56 -15.35
N SER A 32 -3.95 -11.83 -16.10
CA SER A 32 -3.73 -10.40 -16.34
C SER A 32 -3.69 -9.62 -15.02
N PRO A 33 -2.70 -8.71 -14.82
CA PRO A 33 -2.54 -7.95 -13.60
C PRO A 33 -3.80 -7.13 -13.22
N PHE A 34 -4.39 -6.44 -14.20
CA PHE A 34 -5.56 -5.59 -13.96
C PHE A 34 -6.84 -6.39 -13.77
N ALA A 35 -7.02 -7.52 -14.49
CA ALA A 35 -8.17 -8.40 -14.30
C ALA A 35 -8.17 -9.02 -12.89
N SER A 36 -7.01 -9.48 -12.42
CA SER A 36 -6.83 -10.05 -11.08
C SER A 36 -7.14 -9.03 -9.99
N LEU A 37 -6.66 -7.79 -10.14
CA LEU A 37 -6.94 -6.71 -9.21
C LEU A 37 -8.43 -6.33 -9.20
N SER A 38 -9.06 -6.22 -10.37
CA SER A 38 -10.48 -5.90 -10.48
C SER A 38 -11.35 -6.95 -9.78
N PHE A 39 -11.06 -8.24 -10.00
CA PHE A 39 -11.76 -9.33 -9.32
C PHE A 39 -11.56 -9.28 -7.80
N ARG A 40 -10.33 -9.09 -7.35
CA ARG A 40 -10.00 -8.93 -5.93
C ARG A 40 -10.77 -7.76 -5.31
N PHE A 41 -10.76 -6.59 -5.94
CA PHE A 41 -11.45 -5.41 -5.39
C PHE A 41 -12.95 -5.57 -5.37
N MET A 42 -13.52 -6.24 -6.37
CA MET A 42 -14.95 -6.54 -6.38
C MET A 42 -15.36 -7.41 -5.18
N ILE A 43 -14.60 -8.47 -4.88
CA ILE A 43 -14.85 -9.33 -3.72
C ILE A 43 -14.71 -8.53 -2.42
N VAL A 44 -13.64 -7.72 -2.29
CA VAL A 44 -13.39 -6.93 -1.09
C VAL A 44 -14.47 -5.88 -0.89
N ALA A 45 -14.88 -5.17 -1.95
CA ALA A 45 -15.96 -4.19 -1.88
C ALA A 45 -17.29 -4.82 -1.44
N LEU A 46 -17.66 -5.97 -2.01
CA LEU A 46 -18.84 -6.73 -1.57
C LEU A 46 -18.75 -7.12 -0.10
N GLY A 47 -17.58 -7.59 0.35
CA GLY A 47 -17.33 -7.92 1.76
C GLY A 47 -17.54 -6.71 2.68
N PHE A 48 -17.00 -5.54 2.33
CA PHE A 48 -17.19 -4.33 3.14
C PHE A 48 -18.63 -3.82 3.12
N ILE A 49 -19.36 -3.94 2.01
CA ILE A 49 -20.80 -3.60 1.95
C ILE A 49 -21.60 -4.51 2.89
N ILE A 50 -21.35 -5.83 2.87
CA ILE A 50 -22.00 -6.79 3.78
C ILE A 50 -21.68 -6.43 5.23
N PHE A 51 -20.40 -6.19 5.54
CA PHE A 51 -19.96 -5.81 6.88
C PHE A 51 -20.62 -4.51 7.35
N ALA A 52 -20.64 -3.47 6.53
CA ALA A 52 -21.29 -2.20 6.86
C ALA A 52 -22.79 -2.37 7.16
N LYS A 53 -23.48 -3.23 6.39
CA LYS A 53 -24.89 -3.56 6.66
C LYS A 53 -25.09 -4.32 7.96
N MET A 54 -24.22 -5.29 8.28
CA MET A 54 -24.29 -6.06 9.52
C MET A 54 -24.14 -5.18 10.77
N PHE A 55 -23.30 -4.14 10.68
CA PHE A 55 -23.07 -3.20 11.79
C PHE A 55 -23.95 -1.93 11.72
N ASN A 56 -24.98 -1.92 10.84
CA ASN A 56 -25.88 -0.79 10.64
C ASN A 56 -25.16 0.55 10.40
N GLU A 57 -24.05 0.52 9.67
CA GLU A 57 -23.32 1.73 9.32
C GLU A 57 -24.01 2.49 8.20
N LYS A 58 -23.89 3.82 8.24
CA LYS A 58 -24.45 4.69 7.19
C LYS A 58 -23.59 4.60 5.93
N ILE A 59 -24.04 3.83 4.95
CA ILE A 59 -23.36 3.67 3.65
C ILE A 59 -23.45 4.96 2.82
N PHE A 60 -24.59 5.66 2.89
CA PHE A 60 -24.77 6.94 2.18
C PHE A 60 -24.26 8.11 3.02
N VAL A 61 -23.13 8.66 2.61
CA VAL A 61 -22.45 9.78 3.25
C VAL A 61 -22.42 11.01 2.33
N LYS A 62 -21.93 12.13 2.84
CA LYS A 62 -21.82 13.39 2.06
C LYS A 62 -20.97 13.16 0.79
N LYS A 63 -21.40 13.72 -0.35
CA LYS A 63 -20.70 13.64 -1.64
C LYS A 63 -19.19 14.00 -1.56
N THR A 64 -18.84 14.98 -0.71
CA THR A 64 -17.45 15.37 -0.47
C THR A 64 -16.62 14.22 0.11
N LEU A 65 -17.18 13.43 1.03
CA LEU A 65 -16.49 12.29 1.63
C LEU A 65 -16.33 11.16 0.61
N ILE A 66 -17.35 10.92 -0.21
CA ILE A 66 -17.28 9.94 -1.32
C ILE A 66 -16.14 10.33 -2.29
N TYR A 67 -16.07 11.60 -2.70
CA TYR A 67 -15.01 12.08 -3.55
C TYR A 67 -13.61 11.88 -2.92
N GLN A 68 -13.48 12.23 -1.64
CA GLN A 68 -12.21 12.08 -0.92
C GLN A 68 -11.77 10.62 -0.82
N SER A 69 -12.70 9.70 -0.53
CA SER A 69 -12.44 8.26 -0.50
C SER A 69 -12.13 7.70 -1.89
N ALA A 70 -12.86 8.13 -2.92
CA ALA A 70 -12.60 7.73 -4.30
C ALA A 70 -11.19 8.12 -4.77
N VAL A 71 -10.73 9.34 -4.44
CA VAL A 71 -9.35 9.76 -4.72
C VAL A 71 -8.34 8.86 -4.01
N THR A 72 -8.57 8.54 -2.72
CA THR A 72 -7.72 7.60 -1.98
C THR A 72 -7.71 6.23 -2.67
N GLY A 73 -8.88 5.72 -3.05
CA GLY A 73 -9.03 4.44 -3.74
C GLY A 73 -8.27 4.40 -5.07
N ILE A 74 -8.41 5.41 -5.90
CA ILE A 74 -7.69 5.52 -7.18
C ILE A 74 -6.18 5.54 -6.96
N LEU A 75 -5.70 6.32 -6.00
CA LEU A 75 -4.27 6.41 -5.70
C LEU A 75 -3.71 5.10 -5.12
N PHE A 76 -4.44 4.49 -4.17
CA PHE A 76 -3.96 3.29 -3.48
C PHE A 76 -4.17 2.01 -4.30
N HIS A 77 -5.31 1.86 -4.94
CA HIS A 77 -5.62 0.64 -5.70
C HIS A 77 -5.24 0.76 -7.17
N GLY A 78 -5.45 1.91 -7.80
CA GLY A 78 -5.09 2.15 -9.19
C GLY A 78 -3.58 2.32 -9.37
N PHE A 79 -3.01 3.38 -8.81
CA PHE A 79 -1.59 3.69 -9.02
C PHE A 79 -0.66 2.78 -8.22
N TYR A 80 -0.90 2.57 -6.93
CA TYR A 80 -0.01 1.75 -6.12
C TYR A 80 -0.11 0.27 -6.50
N LEU A 81 -1.25 -0.39 -6.27
CA LEU A 81 -1.37 -1.81 -6.55
C LEU A 81 -1.33 -2.11 -8.05
N GLY A 82 -1.93 -1.26 -8.89
CA GLY A 82 -1.84 -1.37 -10.33
C GLY A 82 -0.40 -1.28 -10.82
N GLY A 83 0.38 -0.32 -10.32
CA GLY A 83 1.80 -0.17 -10.64
C GLY A 83 2.66 -1.36 -10.20
N VAL A 84 2.43 -1.87 -8.98
CA VAL A 84 3.12 -3.07 -8.47
C VAL A 84 2.81 -4.31 -9.33
N PHE A 85 1.55 -4.60 -9.60
CA PHE A 85 1.16 -5.75 -10.41
C PHE A 85 1.63 -5.62 -11.86
N PHE A 86 1.59 -4.41 -12.43
CA PHE A 86 2.16 -4.16 -13.73
C PHE A 86 3.68 -4.35 -13.75
N SER A 87 4.40 -3.94 -12.70
CA SER A 87 5.85 -4.16 -12.61
C SER A 87 6.21 -5.65 -12.69
N TYR A 88 5.40 -6.52 -12.07
CA TYR A 88 5.58 -7.97 -12.16
C TYR A 88 5.31 -8.51 -13.57
N SER A 89 4.29 -8.01 -14.25
CA SER A 89 3.95 -8.47 -15.61
C SER A 89 5.03 -8.15 -16.65
N VAL A 90 5.84 -7.13 -16.38
CA VAL A 90 7.00 -6.78 -17.23
C VAL A 90 8.32 -7.40 -16.74
N GLY A 91 8.25 -8.32 -15.77
CA GLY A 91 9.38 -9.15 -15.33
C GLY A 91 10.18 -8.59 -14.14
N LEU A 92 9.72 -7.54 -13.45
CA LEU A 92 10.38 -7.11 -12.23
C LEU A 92 10.09 -8.10 -11.09
N SER A 93 11.12 -8.46 -10.32
CA SER A 93 10.93 -9.35 -9.16
C SER A 93 10.10 -8.71 -8.06
N ALA A 94 9.33 -9.53 -7.30
CA ALA A 94 8.59 -9.05 -6.14
C ALA A 94 9.52 -8.38 -5.12
N THR A 95 10.72 -8.90 -4.96
CA THR A 95 11.75 -8.35 -4.07
C THR A 95 12.09 -6.91 -4.44
N LEU A 96 12.46 -6.65 -5.70
CA LEU A 96 12.83 -5.30 -6.16
C LEU A 96 11.65 -4.33 -6.09
N SER A 97 10.46 -4.77 -6.50
CA SER A 97 9.26 -3.94 -6.38
C SER A 97 8.92 -3.61 -4.91
N ALA A 98 8.98 -4.61 -4.02
CA ALA A 98 8.76 -4.41 -2.59
C ALA A 98 9.78 -3.46 -1.97
N LEU A 99 11.04 -3.52 -2.39
CA LEU A 99 12.09 -2.62 -1.91
C LEU A 99 11.85 -1.17 -2.35
N ILE A 100 11.49 -0.95 -3.62
CA ILE A 100 11.15 0.39 -4.12
C ILE A 100 9.96 0.97 -3.34
N VAL A 101 8.89 0.18 -3.20
CA VAL A 101 7.69 0.60 -2.45
C VAL A 101 7.98 0.71 -0.96
N GLY A 102 8.90 -0.09 -0.42
CA GLY A 102 9.38 -0.02 0.96
C GLY A 102 10.00 1.33 1.34
N LEU A 103 10.34 2.17 0.38
CA LEU A 103 10.74 3.57 0.62
C LEU A 103 9.55 4.48 0.98
N GLN A 104 8.31 3.98 0.93
CA GLN A 104 7.11 4.76 1.23
C GLN A 104 7.14 5.46 2.60
N PRO A 105 7.55 4.82 3.72
CA PRO A 105 7.63 5.52 4.99
C PRO A 105 8.63 6.69 4.98
N VAL A 106 9.74 6.55 4.25
CA VAL A 106 10.73 7.62 4.07
C VAL A 106 10.09 8.81 3.38
N LEU A 107 9.51 8.56 2.21
CA LEU A 107 8.90 9.60 1.39
C LEU A 107 7.70 10.24 2.08
N THR A 108 6.87 9.43 2.76
CA THR A 108 5.75 9.92 3.56
C THR A 108 6.20 10.83 4.69
N ASN A 109 7.26 10.47 5.43
CA ASN A 109 7.77 11.29 6.53
C ASN A 109 8.40 12.60 6.03
N ILE A 110 9.14 12.58 4.92
CA ILE A 110 9.68 13.80 4.31
C ILE A 110 8.55 14.76 3.90
N LEU A 111 7.49 14.23 3.28
CA LEU A 111 6.39 15.04 2.76
C LEU A 111 5.34 15.40 3.84
N SER A 112 5.21 14.61 4.91
CA SER A 112 4.25 14.91 5.97
C SER A 112 4.61 16.16 6.76
N GLY A 113 5.90 16.48 6.90
CA GLY A 113 6.36 17.70 7.55
C GLY A 113 5.73 18.97 6.96
N PRO A 114 5.98 19.27 5.69
CA PRO A 114 5.43 20.47 5.05
C PRO A 114 3.91 20.39 4.81
N ILE A 115 3.34 19.19 4.55
CA ILE A 115 1.92 19.04 4.16
C ILE A 115 0.99 18.94 5.38
N LEU A 116 1.39 18.15 6.39
CA LEU A 116 0.57 17.85 7.58
C LEU A 116 1.04 18.62 8.82
N LYS A 117 2.14 19.36 8.74
CA LYS A 117 2.80 20.07 9.85
C LYS A 117 3.19 19.14 11.01
N GLU A 118 3.56 17.90 10.68
CA GLU A 118 3.99 16.90 11.65
C GLU A 118 5.50 16.94 11.82
N LYS A 119 5.95 16.69 13.05
CA LYS A 119 7.39 16.56 13.37
C LYS A 119 7.76 15.07 13.34
N VAL A 120 8.68 14.70 12.49
CA VAL A 120 9.26 13.36 12.49
C VAL A 120 10.21 13.25 13.67
N THR A 121 10.00 12.26 14.53
CA THR A 121 10.85 12.04 15.72
C THR A 121 12.18 11.40 15.33
N PHE A 122 13.18 11.58 16.17
CA PHE A 122 14.51 10.97 15.97
C PHE A 122 14.44 9.43 15.91
N THR A 123 13.59 8.82 16.73
CA THR A 123 13.35 7.36 16.71
C THR A 123 12.79 6.87 15.38
N GLN A 124 11.89 7.65 14.75
CA GLN A 124 11.37 7.34 13.42
C GLN A 124 12.47 7.40 12.36
N TRP A 125 13.40 8.37 12.44
CA TRP A 125 14.54 8.45 11.54
C TRP A 125 15.48 7.25 11.69
N ILE A 126 15.73 6.77 12.90
CA ILE A 126 16.52 5.54 13.13
C ILE A 126 15.81 4.34 12.46
N GLY A 127 14.49 4.18 12.63
CA GLY A 127 13.73 3.11 12.00
C GLY A 127 13.81 3.15 10.47
N ILE A 128 13.73 4.35 9.88
CA ILE A 128 13.88 4.56 8.43
C ILE A 128 15.26 4.13 7.96
N LEU A 129 16.33 4.57 8.65
CA LEU A 129 17.72 4.21 8.31
C LEU A 129 17.94 2.70 8.37
N LEU A 130 17.46 2.04 9.44
CA LEU A 130 17.55 0.57 9.55
C LEU A 130 16.79 -0.14 8.42
N GLY A 131 15.62 0.36 8.05
CA GLY A 131 14.85 -0.17 6.91
C GLY A 131 15.61 0.00 5.58
N LEU A 132 16.22 1.16 5.34
CA LEU A 132 17.05 1.41 4.16
C LEU A 132 18.27 0.49 4.09
N ILE A 133 18.97 0.31 5.21
CA ILE A 133 20.12 -0.62 5.30
C ILE A 133 19.64 -2.05 4.96
N GLY A 134 18.56 -2.51 5.56
CA GLY A 134 17.97 -3.81 5.23
C GLY A 134 17.63 -3.95 3.74
N THR A 135 17.09 -2.89 3.14
CA THR A 135 16.80 -2.81 1.69
C THR A 135 18.07 -3.02 0.85
N VAL A 136 19.17 -2.32 1.18
CA VAL A 136 20.44 -2.44 0.45
C VAL A 136 21.01 -3.86 0.53
N PHE A 137 20.93 -4.50 1.70
CA PHE A 137 21.39 -5.89 1.87
C PHE A 137 20.60 -6.86 0.96
N VAL A 138 19.31 -6.68 0.84
CA VAL A 138 18.45 -7.56 0.01
C VAL A 138 18.69 -7.33 -1.47
N ILE A 139 18.89 -6.08 -1.93
CA ILE A 139 19.21 -5.77 -3.34
C ILE A 139 20.52 -6.47 -3.76
N GLY A 140 21.51 -6.53 -2.88
CA GLY A 140 22.79 -7.19 -3.16
C GLY A 140 22.67 -8.69 -3.49
N LEU A 141 21.57 -9.34 -3.11
CA LEU A 141 21.30 -10.76 -3.42
C LEU A 141 20.68 -10.99 -4.82
N ASP A 142 20.19 -9.95 -5.49
CA ASP A 142 19.50 -10.04 -6.78
C ASP A 142 20.36 -9.51 -7.96
N VAL A 143 21.66 -9.30 -7.70
CA VAL A 143 22.63 -8.80 -8.69
C VAL A 143 22.92 -9.90 -9.72
N GLY A 144 22.54 -9.69 -10.96
CA GLY A 144 22.84 -10.61 -12.09
C GLY A 144 21.69 -10.91 -13.03
N LYS A 145 20.47 -10.47 -12.71
CA LYS A 145 19.30 -10.56 -13.60
C LYS A 145 19.12 -9.26 -14.38
N SER A 146 18.67 -9.35 -15.61
CA SER A 146 18.26 -8.16 -16.37
C SER A 146 17.10 -7.47 -15.66
N ILE A 147 17.30 -6.21 -15.26
CA ILE A 147 16.29 -5.45 -14.53
C ILE A 147 15.44 -4.68 -15.56
N PRO A 148 14.13 -4.94 -15.68
CA PRO A 148 13.27 -4.26 -16.64
C PRO A 148 13.04 -2.81 -16.20
N ILE A 149 13.54 -1.84 -16.94
CA ILE A 149 13.41 -0.41 -16.64
C ILE A 149 11.94 -0.01 -16.49
N LEU A 150 11.05 -0.55 -17.33
CA LEU A 150 9.63 -0.28 -17.26
C LEU A 150 9.01 -0.76 -15.93
N GLY A 151 9.51 -1.88 -15.39
CA GLY A 151 9.09 -2.38 -14.08
C GLY A 151 9.54 -1.47 -12.93
N ILE A 152 10.76 -0.90 -13.03
CA ILE A 152 11.24 0.09 -12.05
C ILE A 152 10.37 1.35 -12.09
N ILE A 153 10.10 1.88 -13.29
CA ILE A 153 9.24 3.08 -13.45
C ILE A 153 7.86 2.82 -12.87
N ALA A 154 7.26 1.66 -13.14
CA ALA A 154 5.96 1.29 -12.59
C ALA A 154 5.98 1.21 -11.05
N SER A 155 7.05 0.68 -10.46
CA SER A 155 7.21 0.62 -8.99
C SER A 155 7.45 2.00 -8.37
N ILE A 156 8.11 2.92 -9.06
CA ILE A 156 8.25 4.31 -8.63
C ILE A 156 6.90 5.03 -8.68
N VAL A 157 6.11 4.83 -9.73
CA VAL A 157 4.73 5.34 -9.82
C VAL A 157 3.88 4.78 -8.70
N ALA A 158 4.02 3.49 -8.38
CA ALA A 158 3.37 2.84 -7.26
C ALA A 158 3.76 3.48 -5.91
N LEU A 159 5.05 3.73 -5.68
CA LEU A 159 5.56 4.41 -4.48
C LEU A 159 4.94 5.81 -4.31
N ILE A 160 4.92 6.60 -5.39
CA ILE A 160 4.31 7.94 -5.38
C ILE A 160 2.81 7.84 -5.10
N GLY A 161 2.13 6.91 -5.76
CA GLY A 161 0.70 6.65 -5.55
C GLY A 161 0.38 6.31 -4.10
N ALA A 162 1.10 5.35 -3.50
CA ALA A 162 0.93 4.94 -2.11
C ALA A 162 1.21 6.08 -1.13
N THR A 163 2.29 6.84 -1.34
CA THR A 163 2.66 7.98 -0.50
C THR A 163 1.60 9.07 -0.55
N THR A 164 1.18 9.45 -1.75
CA THR A 164 0.16 10.49 -1.97
C THR A 164 -1.18 10.05 -1.38
N ALA A 165 -1.57 8.78 -1.58
CA ALA A 165 -2.79 8.20 -1.01
C ALA A 165 -2.79 8.29 0.52
N THR A 166 -1.68 7.91 1.16
CA THR A 166 -1.53 7.93 2.63
C THR A 166 -1.67 9.36 3.18
N ILE A 167 -0.99 10.32 2.57
CA ILE A 167 -1.06 11.74 2.99
C ILE A 167 -2.47 12.29 2.75
N TRP A 168 -3.08 11.99 1.61
CA TRP A 168 -4.43 12.41 1.27
C TRP A 168 -5.45 11.82 2.26
N GLN A 169 -5.39 10.51 2.51
CA GLN A 169 -6.25 9.83 3.45
C GLN A 169 -6.17 10.45 4.84
N LYS A 170 -4.96 10.68 5.34
CA LYS A 170 -4.73 11.28 6.64
C LYS A 170 -5.32 12.69 6.73
N LYS A 171 -5.23 13.47 5.66
CA LYS A 171 -5.72 14.85 5.63
C LYS A 171 -7.25 14.96 5.51
N PHE A 172 -7.89 14.05 4.76
CA PHE A 172 -9.26 14.24 4.30
C PHE A 172 -10.26 13.17 4.73
N THR A 173 -9.83 11.92 4.93
CA THR A 173 -10.76 10.78 5.10
C THR A 173 -10.91 10.24 6.51
N ASN A 174 -10.29 10.87 7.53
CA ASN A 174 -10.35 10.44 8.93
C ASN A 174 -11.75 10.49 9.60
N LYS A 175 -12.79 10.87 8.85
CA LYS A 175 -14.15 11.06 9.38
C LYS A 175 -15.09 9.90 9.08
N LEU A 176 -14.64 8.89 8.32
CA LEU A 176 -15.44 7.72 7.95
C LEU A 176 -15.05 6.51 8.77
N SER A 177 -16.01 5.62 9.01
CA SER A 177 -15.70 4.29 9.54
C SER A 177 -14.88 3.50 8.54
N LEU A 178 -14.16 2.49 9.03
CA LEU A 178 -13.23 1.69 8.22
C LEU A 178 -13.97 0.95 7.10
N SER A 179 -15.16 0.41 7.38
CA SER A 179 -15.98 -0.30 6.41
C SER A 179 -16.51 0.62 5.32
N VAL A 180 -17.02 1.81 5.67
CA VAL A 180 -17.59 2.78 4.72
C VAL A 180 -16.51 3.44 3.86
N ASN A 181 -15.27 3.53 4.33
CA ASN A 181 -14.17 4.12 3.57
C ASN A 181 -13.52 3.14 2.56
N ASN A 182 -13.77 1.84 2.68
CA ASN A 182 -13.10 0.80 1.90
C ASN A 182 -14.00 0.00 0.94
N PHE A 183 -15.29 0.30 0.84
CA PHE A 183 -16.10 -0.22 -0.25
C PHE A 183 -16.21 0.81 -1.36
#